data_8357990094d98c9a3328ed8b234101f5
#
_entry.id   8357990094d98c9a3328ed8b234101f5
#
_cell.length_a   1.000
_cell.length_b   1.000
_cell.length_c   1.000
_cell.angle_alpha   90.00
_cell.angle_beta   90.00
_cell.angle_gamma   90.00
#
_symmetry.space_group_name_H-M   'P 1'
#
loop_
_entity.id
_entity.type
_entity.pdbx_description
1 polymer ?
#
loop_
_entity_poly.entity_id
_entity_poly.type
_entity_poly.pdbx_seq_one_letter_code
_entity_poly.pdbx_strand_id
1 'polypeptide(L)'
;MEKIELKPASVFHYFAEICKVPRPSKKEEKIIAYLMNFAEEQGLEANKDEAGNILIKKPATPGKENLKTVILQSHIDMVCEKNSDSNHDFLNDPIETYIDGEWLKAKGTTLGADNGIGMATQLAILAAKDIEHGPLECLFTVDEETGLTGAFALKEGFMDGDILINLDSEDEGELFIGCAGGANTIVEFAYEEIDAPQDYFFFQVAVKGLTGGHSGDDISKNRANANKLLNRFLSQLAAKYDFYLCEIDGGNLHNAIPREARALCAVPMKHKEDVRIDMNIYTAEIENEFSVTEPNLRTELGSESPCAKAIDRDTVARLLKSLYAVHHGVYAWSQDMPGLVETSSNLASVKMIDGKIKIVTSQRSSILSSRKDMSEVVRSAFQLGGAEVKTSDGYPGWKPNPASPILKVAIDSYKKLFGVEPKVKAIHAGLECGLFLEKYPHLDMFSTGPTLRGVHSPDERMHIPAVDKFWKHLLDVLVNVPQK
;
A
#
# COMPACT_ATOMS: atom_id res chain seq x y z
N MET A 1 17.45 7.56 34.77
CA MET A 1 16.97 6.58 33.77
C MET A 1 18.16 5.74 33.35
N GLU A 2 18.09 4.44 33.46
CA GLU A 2 19.12 3.56 32.91
C GLU A 2 19.16 3.78 31.39
N LYS A 3 20.39 3.88 30.85
CA LYS A 3 20.63 4.06 29.43
C LYS A 3 20.28 2.72 28.74
N ILE A 4 19.27 2.69 27.87
CA ILE A 4 18.94 1.45 27.12
C ILE A 4 20.15 1.04 26.27
N GLU A 5 20.46 -0.25 26.32
CA GLU A 5 21.55 -0.82 25.53
C GLU A 5 21.04 -1.22 24.15
N LEU A 6 21.71 -0.78 23.10
CA LEU A 6 21.38 -1.15 21.72
C LEU A 6 21.80 -2.59 21.45
N LYS A 7 20.83 -3.50 21.45
CA LYS A 7 21.02 -4.94 21.19
C LYS A 7 20.16 -5.39 20.00
N PRO A 8 20.75 -6.20 19.08
CA PRO A 8 22.14 -6.64 19.02
C PRO A 8 23.06 -5.52 18.50
N ALA A 9 24.25 -5.40 19.11
CA ALA A 9 25.18 -4.33 18.79
C ALA A 9 25.60 -4.30 17.31
N SER A 10 25.74 -5.45 16.67
CA SER A 10 26.10 -5.57 15.25
C SER A 10 25.04 -4.95 14.32
N VAL A 11 23.76 -5.22 14.56
CA VAL A 11 22.66 -4.66 13.75
C VAL A 11 22.60 -3.15 13.90
N PHE A 12 22.65 -2.63 15.14
CA PHE A 12 22.64 -1.19 15.37
C PHE A 12 23.90 -0.49 14.87
N HIS A 13 25.05 -1.17 14.84
CA HIS A 13 26.26 -0.66 14.20
C HIS A 13 26.01 -0.43 12.70
N TYR A 14 25.53 -1.44 11.96
CA TYR A 14 25.26 -1.29 10.54
C TYR A 14 24.11 -0.33 10.26
N PHE A 15 23.09 -0.28 11.10
CA PHE A 15 22.03 0.72 10.96
C PHE A 15 22.58 2.15 11.08
N ALA A 16 23.47 2.39 12.03
CA ALA A 16 24.14 3.70 12.19
C ALA A 16 25.05 4.04 10.98
N GLU A 17 25.72 3.05 10.35
CA GLU A 17 26.48 3.28 9.12
C GLU A 17 25.55 3.60 7.93
N ILE A 18 24.44 2.87 7.78
CA ILE A 18 23.41 3.14 6.76
C ILE A 18 22.84 4.55 6.90
N CYS A 19 22.57 5.02 8.13
CA CYS A 19 22.08 6.37 8.37
C CYS A 19 23.04 7.48 7.91
N LYS A 20 24.32 7.17 7.71
CA LYS A 20 25.30 8.12 7.16
C LYS A 20 25.24 8.24 5.63
N VAL A 21 24.55 7.31 4.96
CA VAL A 21 24.51 7.21 3.50
C VAL A 21 23.15 7.66 2.98
N PRO A 22 23.06 8.82 2.29
CA PRO A 22 21.85 9.27 1.63
C PRO A 22 21.35 8.24 0.61
N ARG A 23 20.03 7.92 0.71
CA ARG A 23 19.39 6.88 -0.11
C ARG A 23 17.91 7.17 -0.46
N PRO A 24 17.58 8.38 -0.95
CA PRO A 24 16.23 8.66 -1.42
C PRO A 24 15.85 7.74 -2.59
N SER A 25 14.58 7.37 -2.69
CA SER A 25 14.07 6.60 -3.83
C SER A 25 14.48 7.24 -5.16
N LYS A 26 14.92 6.42 -6.12
CA LYS A 26 15.50 6.82 -7.42
C LYS A 26 16.83 7.60 -7.36
N LYS A 27 17.49 7.60 -6.20
CA LYS A 27 18.80 8.23 -5.95
C LYS A 27 19.69 7.37 -5.05
N GLU A 28 19.68 6.06 -5.31
CA GLU A 28 20.31 5.05 -4.47
C GLU A 28 21.79 4.79 -4.80
N GLU A 29 22.41 5.56 -5.70
CA GLU A 29 23.78 5.31 -6.16
C GLU A 29 24.79 5.24 -5.01
N LYS A 30 24.61 6.07 -3.97
CA LYS A 30 25.52 6.09 -2.80
C LYS A 30 25.43 4.83 -1.95
N ILE A 31 24.19 4.37 -1.69
CA ILE A 31 23.98 3.15 -0.90
C ILE A 31 24.33 1.90 -1.69
N ILE A 32 24.11 1.88 -3.00
CA ILE A 32 24.58 0.83 -3.91
C ILE A 32 26.11 0.70 -3.83
N ALA A 33 26.84 1.82 -3.94
CA ALA A 33 28.30 1.83 -3.81
C ALA A 33 28.75 1.33 -2.43
N TYR A 34 28.08 1.74 -1.36
CA TYR A 34 28.35 1.27 -0.01
C TYR A 34 28.20 -0.24 0.13
N LEU A 35 27.11 -0.83 -0.39
CA LEU A 35 26.86 -2.28 -0.34
C LEU A 35 27.88 -3.08 -1.17
N MET A 36 28.25 -2.59 -2.34
CA MET A 36 29.27 -3.24 -3.18
C MET A 36 30.65 -3.21 -2.51
N ASN A 37 31.04 -2.08 -1.93
CA ASN A 37 32.31 -1.96 -1.17
C ASN A 37 32.29 -2.86 0.07
N PHE A 38 31.18 -2.92 0.79
CA PHE A 38 31.02 -3.84 1.93
C PHE A 38 31.25 -5.29 1.52
N ALA A 39 30.68 -5.74 0.41
CA ALA A 39 30.86 -7.11 -0.06
C ALA A 39 32.32 -7.40 -0.41
N GLU A 40 33.03 -6.46 -1.06
CA GLU A 40 34.45 -6.56 -1.37
C GLU A 40 35.31 -6.66 -0.10
N GLU A 41 35.06 -5.80 0.89
CA GLU A 41 35.76 -5.81 2.20
C GLU A 41 35.54 -7.11 2.97
N GLN A 42 34.34 -7.72 2.87
CA GLN A 42 34.05 -9.02 3.49
C GLN A 42 34.54 -10.22 2.65
N GLY A 43 35.00 -9.99 1.43
CA GLY A 43 35.43 -11.06 0.51
C GLY A 43 34.28 -11.92 0.02
N LEU A 44 33.08 -11.35 -0.11
CA LEU A 44 31.84 -12.00 -0.55
C LEU A 44 31.57 -11.74 -2.03
N GLU A 45 30.97 -12.72 -2.70
CA GLU A 45 30.45 -12.54 -4.06
C GLU A 45 29.26 -11.59 -4.05
N ALA A 46 29.31 -10.56 -4.90
CA ALA A 46 28.22 -9.61 -5.09
C ALA A 46 27.93 -9.39 -6.56
N ASN A 47 26.66 -9.44 -6.93
CA ASN A 47 26.17 -9.19 -8.28
C ASN A 47 25.20 -8.01 -8.25
N LYS A 48 25.27 -7.14 -9.25
CA LYS A 48 24.34 -6.03 -9.46
C LYS A 48 23.63 -6.19 -10.80
N ASP A 49 22.31 -6.09 -10.82
CA ASP A 49 21.53 -6.10 -12.06
C ASP A 49 21.48 -4.71 -12.74
N GLU A 50 20.78 -4.64 -13.88
CA GLU A 50 20.65 -3.41 -14.68
C GLU A 50 19.81 -2.33 -13.96
N ALA A 51 18.90 -2.73 -13.07
CA ALA A 51 18.08 -1.80 -12.29
C ALA A 51 18.82 -1.22 -11.09
N GLY A 52 19.87 -1.90 -10.62
CA GLY A 52 20.62 -1.53 -9.44
C GLY A 52 20.39 -2.45 -8.23
N ASN A 53 19.54 -3.49 -8.36
CA ASN A 53 19.41 -4.50 -7.32
C ASN A 53 20.73 -5.20 -7.08
N ILE A 54 21.01 -5.52 -5.82
CA ILE A 54 22.26 -6.18 -5.41
C ILE A 54 21.92 -7.53 -4.78
N LEU A 55 22.68 -8.55 -5.17
CA LEU A 55 22.65 -9.88 -4.55
C LEU A 55 24.03 -10.19 -3.99
N ILE A 56 24.15 -10.37 -2.67
CA ILE A 56 25.38 -10.78 -2.00
C ILE A 56 25.22 -12.21 -1.52
N LYS A 57 26.14 -13.10 -1.93
CA LYS A 57 26.13 -14.52 -1.56
C LYS A 57 27.07 -14.81 -0.42
N LYS A 58 26.62 -15.64 0.53
CA LYS A 58 27.45 -16.15 1.63
C LYS A 58 27.38 -17.66 1.68
N PRO A 59 28.52 -18.39 1.61
CA PRO A 59 28.55 -19.84 1.73
C PRO A 59 28.01 -20.32 3.09
N ALA A 60 27.47 -21.51 3.11
CA ALA A 60 27.04 -22.16 4.35
C ALA A 60 28.16 -22.26 5.37
N THR A 61 27.85 -22.23 6.65
CA THR A 61 28.78 -22.60 7.72
C THR A 61 29.06 -24.10 7.69
N PRO A 62 30.23 -24.56 8.16
CA PRO A 62 30.59 -25.96 8.12
C PRO A 62 29.52 -26.89 8.72
N GLY A 63 29.10 -27.91 7.96
CA GLY A 63 28.06 -28.87 8.35
C GLY A 63 26.63 -28.45 8.08
N LYS A 64 26.42 -27.28 7.45
CA LYS A 64 25.10 -26.74 7.07
C LYS A 64 24.88 -26.64 5.55
N GLU A 65 25.77 -27.24 4.74
CA GLU A 65 25.74 -27.18 3.28
C GLU A 65 24.49 -27.85 2.68
N ASN A 66 23.89 -28.79 3.41
CA ASN A 66 22.70 -29.53 3.03
C ASN A 66 21.37 -28.78 3.26
N LEU A 67 21.41 -27.65 3.93
CA LEU A 67 20.21 -26.82 4.13
C LEU A 67 19.83 -26.15 2.82
N LYS A 68 18.53 -25.89 2.61
CA LYS A 68 18.05 -25.09 1.49
C LYS A 68 18.66 -23.70 1.53
N THR A 69 18.88 -23.10 0.37
CA THR A 69 19.39 -21.76 0.25
C THR A 69 18.29 -20.75 0.64
N VAL A 70 18.62 -19.83 1.55
CA VAL A 70 17.71 -18.78 2.00
C VAL A 70 18.10 -17.45 1.37
N ILE A 71 17.13 -16.78 0.78
CA ILE A 71 17.21 -15.40 0.36
C ILE A 71 16.68 -14.54 1.51
N LEU A 72 17.51 -13.64 2.06
CA LEU A 72 17.06 -12.53 2.90
C LEU A 72 16.84 -11.32 2.02
N GLN A 73 15.73 -10.63 2.15
CA GLN A 73 15.42 -9.51 1.26
C GLN A 73 14.97 -8.25 2.02
N SER A 74 15.48 -7.10 1.59
CA SER A 74 15.07 -5.76 2.00
C SER A 74 15.23 -4.77 0.86
N HIS A 75 14.50 -3.65 0.90
CA HIS A 75 14.75 -2.54 -0.01
C HIS A 75 15.79 -1.56 0.54
N ILE A 76 16.46 -0.81 -0.35
CA ILE A 76 17.58 0.07 0.03
C ILE A 76 17.24 1.55 0.05
N ASP A 77 16.17 1.95 -0.60
CA ASP A 77 15.68 3.33 -0.58
C ASP A 77 14.92 3.66 0.72
N MET A 78 14.51 4.88 0.88
CA MET A 78 13.65 5.35 1.98
C MET A 78 12.79 6.52 1.55
N VAL A 79 11.62 6.66 2.16
CA VAL A 79 10.80 7.86 2.06
C VAL A 79 11.50 9.04 2.73
N CYS A 80 11.57 10.16 2.02
CA CYS A 80 12.27 11.37 2.46
C CYS A 80 11.27 12.46 2.86
N GLU A 81 10.80 12.41 4.12
CA GLU A 81 9.91 13.40 4.71
C GLU A 81 10.58 14.13 5.88
N LYS A 82 10.34 15.44 6.02
CA LYS A 82 10.89 16.25 7.11
C LYS A 82 9.90 17.30 7.60
N ASN A 83 10.06 17.72 8.83
CA ASN A 83 9.32 18.86 9.40
C ASN A 83 9.63 20.14 8.61
N SER A 84 8.67 21.05 8.54
CA SER A 84 8.80 22.31 7.78
C SER A 84 9.91 23.24 8.29
N ASP A 85 10.33 23.08 9.54
CA ASP A 85 11.42 23.82 10.18
C ASP A 85 12.79 23.12 10.05
N SER A 86 12.85 21.93 9.45
CA SER A 86 14.10 21.19 9.22
C SER A 86 14.79 21.66 7.92
N ASN A 87 16.08 21.95 8.01
CA ASN A 87 16.93 22.28 6.86
C ASN A 87 17.66 21.06 6.25
N HIS A 88 17.32 19.84 6.68
CA HIS A 88 17.96 18.60 6.24
C HIS A 88 17.91 18.43 4.71
N ASP A 89 19.02 18.07 4.10
CA ASP A 89 19.14 17.71 2.67
C ASP A 89 19.33 16.20 2.52
N PHE A 90 18.26 15.48 2.18
CA PHE A 90 18.30 14.03 2.00
C PHE A 90 19.27 13.53 0.91
N LEU A 91 19.77 14.41 0.05
CA LEU A 91 20.77 14.02 -0.95
C LEU A 91 22.20 14.03 -0.39
N ASN A 92 22.44 14.76 0.69
CA ASN A 92 23.80 15.00 1.17
C ASN A 92 24.01 14.80 2.67
N ASP A 93 22.98 15.01 3.50
CA ASP A 93 23.11 14.95 4.94
C ASP A 93 22.84 13.55 5.50
N PRO A 94 23.55 13.12 6.56
CA PRO A 94 23.26 11.90 7.29
C PRO A 94 22.00 12.06 8.15
N ILE A 95 21.24 10.99 8.35
CA ILE A 95 20.13 10.96 9.29
C ILE A 95 20.67 11.01 10.72
N GLU A 96 20.31 12.07 11.45
CA GLU A 96 20.69 12.23 12.87
C GLU A 96 19.71 11.50 13.79
N THR A 97 20.19 10.41 14.39
CA THR A 97 19.38 9.58 15.29
C THR A 97 19.55 9.95 16.76
N TYR A 98 18.51 9.68 17.55
CA TYR A 98 18.54 9.79 19.02
C TYR A 98 17.63 8.75 19.67
N ILE A 99 17.87 8.46 20.95
CA ILE A 99 17.08 7.51 21.74
C ILE A 99 16.08 8.29 22.59
N ASP A 100 14.82 7.87 22.54
CA ASP A 100 13.72 8.39 23.37
C ASP A 100 12.99 7.21 24.04
N GLY A 101 13.33 6.94 25.29
CA GLY A 101 12.86 5.76 26.01
C GLY A 101 13.34 4.46 25.34
N GLU A 102 12.41 3.64 24.90
CA GLU A 102 12.68 2.37 24.17
C GLU A 102 12.70 2.54 22.63
N TRP A 103 12.66 3.78 22.15
CA TRP A 103 12.56 4.09 20.74
C TRP A 103 13.82 4.76 20.20
N LEU A 104 14.28 4.31 19.02
CA LEU A 104 15.23 5.04 18.20
C LEU A 104 14.43 5.93 17.23
N LYS A 105 14.79 7.20 17.13
CA LYS A 105 14.12 8.23 16.32
C LYS A 105 15.14 9.05 15.53
N ALA A 106 14.67 9.80 14.52
CA ALA A 106 15.42 10.81 13.80
C ALA A 106 15.01 12.23 14.21
N LYS A 107 15.92 13.19 14.07
CA LYS A 107 15.68 14.61 14.40
C LYS A 107 14.98 15.36 13.27
N GLY A 108 13.65 15.37 13.31
CA GLY A 108 12.83 16.17 12.39
C GLY A 108 12.79 15.67 10.95
N THR A 109 13.18 14.40 10.73
CA THR A 109 13.11 13.70 9.46
C THR A 109 12.55 12.29 9.65
N THR A 110 12.18 11.60 8.57
CA THR A 110 12.05 10.14 8.56
C THR A 110 13.35 9.50 9.07
N LEU A 111 13.23 8.37 9.76
CA LEU A 111 14.36 7.60 10.30
C LEU A 111 14.99 6.70 9.23
N GLY A 112 14.18 6.21 8.31
CA GLY A 112 14.54 5.20 7.31
C GLY A 112 14.82 3.82 7.96
N ALA A 113 14.14 3.52 9.07
CA ALA A 113 14.14 2.17 9.62
C ALA A 113 13.42 1.19 8.68
N ASP A 114 12.44 1.66 7.96
CA ASP A 114 11.83 1.09 6.80
C ASP A 114 12.69 1.43 5.56
N ASN A 115 13.38 0.48 4.90
CA ASN A 115 13.75 -0.84 5.39
C ASN A 115 15.24 -0.93 5.77
N GLY A 116 15.80 0.17 6.30
CA GLY A 116 17.19 0.23 6.75
C GLY A 116 17.52 -0.79 7.85
N ILE A 117 16.54 -1.21 8.65
CA ILE A 117 16.77 -2.24 9.67
C ILE A 117 16.89 -3.65 9.06
N GLY A 118 16.15 -3.94 8.00
CA GLY A 118 16.31 -5.15 7.21
C GLY A 118 17.71 -5.21 6.58
N MET A 119 18.15 -4.11 5.94
CA MET A 119 19.51 -3.97 5.41
C MET A 119 20.58 -4.21 6.50
N ALA A 120 20.45 -3.52 7.63
CA ALA A 120 21.41 -3.64 8.74
C ALA A 120 21.48 -5.07 9.27
N THR A 121 20.36 -5.76 9.35
CA THR A 121 20.28 -7.17 9.75
C THR A 121 21.01 -8.07 8.77
N GLN A 122 20.81 -7.89 7.46
CA GLN A 122 21.52 -8.62 6.42
C GLN A 122 23.03 -8.39 6.49
N LEU A 123 23.46 -7.11 6.62
CA LEU A 123 24.89 -6.78 6.75
C LEU A 123 25.53 -7.39 8.00
N ALA A 124 24.81 -7.38 9.14
CA ALA A 124 25.28 -8.01 10.37
C ALA A 124 25.47 -9.53 10.21
N ILE A 125 24.56 -10.22 9.51
CA ILE A 125 24.67 -11.65 9.20
C ILE A 125 25.81 -11.91 8.21
N LEU A 126 25.95 -11.09 7.16
CA LEU A 126 27.01 -11.24 6.16
C LEU A 126 28.41 -11.08 6.76
N ALA A 127 28.58 -10.14 7.70
CA ALA A 127 29.87 -9.90 8.36
C ALA A 127 30.21 -10.90 9.47
N ALA A 128 29.19 -11.54 10.08
CA ALA A 128 29.40 -12.45 11.21
C ALA A 128 30.18 -13.71 10.79
N LYS A 129 31.01 -14.22 11.70
CA LYS A 129 31.80 -15.45 11.51
C LYS A 129 31.41 -16.57 12.48
N ASP A 130 30.53 -16.26 13.43
CA ASP A 130 30.09 -17.09 14.54
C ASP A 130 28.59 -17.45 14.48
N ILE A 131 27.88 -17.01 13.43
CA ILE A 131 26.47 -17.34 13.20
C ILE A 131 26.38 -18.59 12.30
N GLU A 132 25.71 -19.65 12.77
CA GLU A 132 25.43 -20.83 11.98
C GLU A 132 24.29 -20.59 10.99
N HIS A 133 24.48 -20.98 9.72
CA HIS A 133 23.46 -20.88 8.68
C HIS A 133 23.77 -21.78 7.47
N GLY A 134 22.74 -22.14 6.70
CA GLY A 134 22.88 -22.73 5.36
C GLY A 134 23.43 -21.71 4.34
N PRO A 135 23.45 -22.05 3.02
CA PRO A 135 23.78 -21.06 1.99
C PRO A 135 22.84 -19.87 2.06
N LEU A 136 23.37 -18.65 1.99
CA LEU A 136 22.57 -17.42 2.04
C LEU A 136 22.78 -16.59 0.77
N GLU A 137 21.70 -15.96 0.36
CA GLU A 137 21.64 -14.87 -0.59
C GLU A 137 20.98 -13.66 0.09
N CYS A 138 21.62 -12.50 0.06
CA CYS A 138 21.05 -11.25 0.55
C CYS A 138 20.69 -10.38 -0.65
N LEU A 139 19.40 -10.25 -0.92
CA LEU A 139 18.85 -9.42 -1.97
C LEU A 139 18.51 -8.04 -1.41
N PHE A 140 19.00 -7.01 -2.09
CA PHE A 140 18.76 -5.61 -1.81
C PHE A 140 18.09 -4.98 -3.03
N THR A 141 16.84 -4.57 -2.93
CA THR A 141 16.07 -4.00 -4.04
C THR A 141 16.06 -2.48 -4.02
N VAL A 142 15.99 -1.86 -5.20
CA VAL A 142 15.93 -0.41 -5.38
C VAL A 142 14.48 0.06 -5.55
N ASP A 143 14.21 1.33 -5.18
CA ASP A 143 12.97 2.06 -5.49
C ASP A 143 11.69 1.26 -5.15
N GLU A 144 11.60 0.74 -3.93
CA GLU A 144 10.40 0.09 -3.42
C GLU A 144 9.29 1.12 -3.23
N GLU A 145 9.59 2.20 -2.53
CA GLU A 145 8.70 3.20 -1.95
C GLU A 145 7.91 4.02 -2.98
N THR A 146 8.41 4.11 -4.22
CA THR A 146 7.74 4.91 -5.26
C THR A 146 7.17 4.08 -6.41
N GLY A 147 7.47 2.76 -6.46
CA GLY A 147 6.95 1.96 -7.55
C GLY A 147 7.39 0.51 -7.64
N LEU A 148 8.07 -0.05 -6.63
CA LEU A 148 8.59 -1.43 -6.63
C LEU A 148 9.51 -1.70 -7.85
N THR A 149 10.22 -0.67 -8.34
CA THR A 149 10.92 -0.70 -9.64
C THR A 149 11.98 -1.80 -9.68
N GLY A 150 12.70 -2.00 -8.58
CA GLY A 150 13.70 -3.04 -8.46
C GLY A 150 13.10 -4.44 -8.59
N ALA A 151 12.04 -4.73 -7.85
CA ALA A 151 11.36 -6.02 -7.90
C ALA A 151 10.72 -6.28 -9.27
N PHE A 152 10.13 -5.26 -9.92
CA PHE A 152 9.63 -5.36 -11.29
C PHE A 152 10.73 -5.70 -12.29
N ALA A 153 11.90 -5.09 -12.17
CA ALA A 153 13.01 -5.25 -13.10
C ALA A 153 13.78 -6.57 -12.91
N LEU A 154 13.65 -7.21 -11.74
CA LEU A 154 14.36 -8.44 -11.43
C LEU A 154 14.09 -9.50 -12.48
N LYS A 155 15.13 -10.17 -12.97
CA LYS A 155 15.06 -11.21 -14.01
C LYS A 155 15.18 -12.61 -13.39
N GLU A 156 14.57 -13.60 -14.03
CA GLU A 156 14.79 -15.01 -13.70
C GLU A 156 16.29 -15.36 -13.75
N GLY A 157 16.73 -16.20 -12.80
CA GLY A 157 18.13 -16.62 -12.70
C GLY A 157 19.05 -15.63 -11.99
N PHE A 158 18.54 -14.52 -11.44
CA PHE A 158 19.35 -13.62 -10.60
C PHE A 158 19.58 -14.19 -9.19
N MET A 159 18.61 -14.93 -8.66
CA MET A 159 18.64 -15.63 -7.39
C MET A 159 18.55 -17.14 -7.61
N ASP A 160 19.18 -17.93 -6.73
CA ASP A 160 19.17 -19.40 -6.77
C ASP A 160 18.45 -20.02 -5.56
N GLY A 161 18.02 -19.21 -4.59
CA GLY A 161 17.43 -19.67 -3.33
C GLY A 161 16.08 -20.35 -3.48
N ASP A 162 15.77 -21.26 -2.52
CA ASP A 162 14.50 -21.98 -2.41
C ASP A 162 13.48 -21.28 -1.47
N ILE A 163 13.99 -20.48 -0.53
CA ILE A 163 13.24 -19.83 0.52
C ILE A 163 13.56 -18.35 0.48
N LEU A 164 12.53 -17.50 0.59
CA LEU A 164 12.73 -16.07 0.73
C LEU A 164 12.09 -15.56 2.04
N ILE A 165 12.91 -14.91 2.86
CA ILE A 165 12.47 -14.20 4.06
C ILE A 165 12.59 -12.70 3.77
N ASN A 166 11.45 -12.06 3.56
CA ASN A 166 11.36 -10.62 3.42
C ASN A 166 11.44 -9.98 4.81
N LEU A 167 12.26 -8.93 4.96
CA LEU A 167 12.55 -8.28 6.24
C LEU A 167 11.86 -6.92 6.39
N ASP A 168 10.70 -6.77 5.75
CA ASP A 168 10.01 -5.50 5.53
C ASP A 168 8.69 -5.36 6.31
N SER A 169 8.49 -6.19 7.32
CA SER A 169 7.33 -6.08 8.20
C SER A 169 7.61 -5.18 9.39
N GLU A 170 6.58 -4.49 9.88
CA GLU A 170 6.67 -3.44 10.89
C GLU A 170 6.14 -3.86 12.28
N ASP A 171 5.84 -5.13 12.47
CA ASP A 171 5.26 -5.65 13.72
C ASP A 171 5.99 -6.91 14.21
N GLU A 172 6.74 -6.77 15.31
CA GLU A 172 7.38 -7.90 15.96
C GLU A 172 6.33 -8.90 16.46
N GLY A 173 6.57 -10.19 16.23
CA GLY A 173 5.62 -11.26 16.59
C GLY A 173 4.52 -11.49 15.56
N GLU A 174 4.60 -10.86 14.39
CA GLU A 174 3.73 -11.10 13.25
C GLU A 174 4.51 -11.69 12.07
N LEU A 175 3.92 -12.68 11.40
CA LEU A 175 4.47 -13.33 10.21
C LEU A 175 3.48 -13.15 9.07
N PHE A 176 3.88 -12.46 8.02
CA PHE A 176 3.04 -12.27 6.85
C PHE A 176 3.36 -13.34 5.80
N ILE A 177 2.31 -13.96 5.27
CA ILE A 177 2.40 -15.07 4.30
C ILE A 177 1.63 -14.80 3.01
N GLY A 178 1.20 -13.58 2.80
CA GLY A 178 0.46 -13.18 1.62
C GLY A 178 0.21 -11.70 1.53
N CYS A 179 0.02 -11.21 0.31
CA CYS A 179 -0.31 -9.82 0.02
C CYS A 179 -1.23 -9.70 -1.19
N ALA A 180 -1.92 -8.57 -1.33
CA ALA A 180 -2.72 -8.32 -2.51
C ALA A 180 -1.89 -7.71 -3.63
N GLY A 181 -2.09 -8.19 -4.84
CA GLY A 181 -1.76 -7.46 -6.05
C GLY A 181 -2.76 -6.35 -6.33
N GLY A 182 -2.41 -5.43 -7.22
CA GLY A 182 -3.25 -4.29 -7.57
C GLY A 182 -3.27 -3.98 -9.06
N ALA A 183 -4.37 -3.40 -9.54
CA ALA A 183 -4.48 -2.79 -10.86
C ALA A 183 -5.41 -1.58 -10.79
N ASN A 184 -5.15 -0.58 -11.62
CA ASN A 184 -6.00 0.58 -11.74
C ASN A 184 -6.77 0.54 -13.06
N THR A 185 -8.06 0.86 -13.01
CA THR A 185 -8.90 1.04 -14.18
C THR A 185 -9.24 2.51 -14.35
N ILE A 186 -8.87 3.06 -15.49
CA ILE A 186 -9.11 4.45 -15.89
C ILE A 186 -10.27 4.43 -16.88
N VAL A 187 -11.27 5.26 -16.60
CA VAL A 187 -12.51 5.37 -17.36
C VAL A 187 -12.66 6.81 -17.84
N GLU A 188 -13.04 7.00 -19.09
CA GLU A 188 -13.30 8.31 -19.68
C GLU A 188 -14.69 8.34 -20.34
N PHE A 189 -15.56 9.22 -19.85
CA PHE A 189 -16.78 9.61 -20.53
C PHE A 189 -16.53 10.88 -21.33
N ALA A 190 -16.66 10.80 -22.65
CA ALA A 190 -16.85 12.00 -23.47
C ALA A 190 -18.29 12.52 -23.26
N TYR A 191 -18.44 13.82 -23.21
CA TYR A 191 -19.75 14.50 -23.11
C TYR A 191 -19.83 15.71 -24.04
N GLU A 192 -21.04 16.10 -24.38
CA GLU A 192 -21.30 17.35 -25.06
C GLU A 192 -21.76 18.40 -24.04
N GLU A 193 -21.28 19.63 -24.22
CA GLU A 193 -21.78 20.77 -23.46
C GLU A 193 -23.09 21.27 -24.06
N ILE A 194 -24.12 21.35 -23.24
CA ILE A 194 -25.39 21.98 -23.60
C ILE A 194 -25.59 23.27 -22.81
N ASP A 195 -26.41 24.18 -23.32
CA ASP A 195 -26.76 25.40 -22.59
C ASP A 195 -27.58 25.07 -21.35
N ALA A 196 -27.14 25.56 -20.20
CA ALA A 196 -27.89 25.38 -18.96
C ALA A 196 -29.08 26.36 -18.92
N PRO A 197 -30.30 25.91 -18.52
CA PRO A 197 -31.47 26.79 -18.44
C PRO A 197 -31.30 27.84 -17.34
N GLN A 198 -31.32 29.12 -17.70
CA GLN A 198 -30.99 30.24 -16.79
C GLN A 198 -32.06 30.55 -15.73
N ASP A 199 -33.27 30.10 -15.90
CA ASP A 199 -34.41 30.26 -14.98
C ASP A 199 -34.58 29.11 -13.97
N TYR A 200 -33.52 28.27 -13.80
CA TYR A 200 -33.47 27.15 -12.88
C TYR A 200 -32.84 27.53 -11.54
N PHE A 201 -33.09 26.74 -10.53
CA PHE A 201 -32.38 26.77 -9.25
C PHE A 201 -31.05 26.02 -9.38
N PHE A 202 -29.95 26.76 -9.31
CA PHE A 202 -28.59 26.20 -9.28
C PHE A 202 -28.17 26.02 -7.84
N PHE A 203 -27.55 24.89 -7.59
CA PHE A 203 -27.08 24.54 -6.25
C PHE A 203 -25.88 23.59 -6.30
N GLN A 204 -25.00 23.74 -5.35
CA GLN A 204 -23.93 22.77 -5.08
C GLN A 204 -24.39 21.80 -4.02
N VAL A 205 -24.17 20.52 -4.28
CA VAL A 205 -24.29 19.43 -3.29
C VAL A 205 -22.91 18.93 -2.96
N ALA A 206 -22.62 18.69 -1.67
CA ALA A 206 -21.38 18.10 -1.22
C ALA A 206 -21.63 17.06 -0.12
N VAL A 207 -20.82 15.99 -0.17
CA VAL A 207 -20.65 15.00 0.90
C VAL A 207 -19.26 15.20 1.46
N LYS A 208 -19.13 15.35 2.79
CA LYS A 208 -17.90 15.72 3.48
C LYS A 208 -17.77 15.00 4.82
N GLY A 209 -16.57 15.10 5.42
CA GLY A 209 -16.33 14.65 6.79
C GLY A 209 -16.20 13.14 6.93
N LEU A 210 -16.07 12.39 5.82
CA LEU A 210 -15.85 10.95 5.88
C LEU A 210 -14.44 10.63 6.41
N THR A 211 -14.32 9.48 7.06
CA THR A 211 -13.06 8.98 7.63
C THR A 211 -12.03 8.66 6.54
N GLY A 212 -12.48 8.07 5.43
CA GLY A 212 -11.59 7.63 4.36
C GLY A 212 -10.67 6.50 4.80
N GLY A 213 -9.48 6.41 4.20
CA GLY A 213 -8.46 5.42 4.54
C GLY A 213 -7.82 4.79 3.32
N HIS A 214 -6.92 3.83 3.56
CA HIS A 214 -6.24 3.10 2.50
C HIS A 214 -7.20 2.14 1.78
N SER A 215 -7.15 2.11 0.44
CA SER A 215 -8.06 1.28 -0.38
C SER A 215 -7.85 -0.23 -0.26
N GLY A 216 -6.80 -0.66 0.43
CA GLY A 216 -6.54 -2.04 0.80
C GLY A 216 -6.92 -2.30 2.26
N ASP A 217 -6.12 -1.82 3.20
CA ASP A 217 -6.21 -2.15 4.63
C ASP A 217 -7.49 -1.68 5.31
N ASP A 218 -8.10 -0.63 4.78
CA ASP A 218 -9.33 -0.06 5.36
C ASP A 218 -10.60 -0.45 4.59
N ILE A 219 -10.49 -1.16 3.45
CA ILE A 219 -11.63 -1.47 2.58
C ILE A 219 -12.70 -2.32 3.25
N SER A 220 -12.30 -3.16 4.21
CA SER A 220 -13.19 -4.02 5.00
C SER A 220 -13.83 -3.34 6.20
N LYS A 221 -13.43 -2.10 6.51
CA LYS A 221 -13.92 -1.37 7.70
C LYS A 221 -15.29 -0.71 7.50
N ASN A 222 -15.97 -1.02 6.41
CA ASN A 222 -17.30 -0.51 6.06
C ASN A 222 -17.38 1.03 6.08
N ARG A 223 -16.29 1.71 5.68
CA ARG A 223 -16.24 3.16 5.53
C ARG A 223 -17.01 3.59 4.29
N ALA A 224 -17.69 4.72 4.37
CA ALA A 224 -18.44 5.25 3.24
C ALA A 224 -17.50 5.80 2.16
N ASN A 225 -17.97 5.76 0.91
CA ASN A 225 -17.32 6.36 -0.25
C ASN A 225 -18.09 7.60 -0.68
N ALA A 226 -17.46 8.77 -0.64
CA ALA A 226 -18.14 10.04 -0.96
C ALA A 226 -18.71 10.08 -2.38
N ASN A 227 -18.01 9.48 -3.38
CA ASN A 227 -18.49 9.41 -4.76
C ASN A 227 -19.79 8.56 -4.86
N LYS A 228 -19.85 7.45 -4.12
CA LYS A 228 -21.05 6.59 -4.10
C LYS A 228 -22.23 7.30 -3.42
N LEU A 229 -21.99 7.98 -2.29
CA LEU A 229 -23.04 8.72 -1.59
C LEU A 229 -23.53 9.90 -2.43
N LEU A 230 -22.62 10.68 -3.01
CA LEU A 230 -23.01 11.77 -3.91
C LEU A 230 -23.85 11.24 -5.07
N ASN A 231 -23.36 10.19 -5.77
CA ASN A 231 -24.06 9.62 -6.92
C ASN A 231 -25.45 9.09 -6.56
N ARG A 232 -25.64 8.50 -5.37
CA ARG A 232 -26.93 8.02 -4.88
C ARG A 232 -27.94 9.16 -4.81
N PHE A 233 -27.56 10.32 -4.26
CA PHE A 233 -28.42 11.49 -4.20
C PHE A 233 -28.69 12.09 -5.59
N LEU A 234 -27.66 12.26 -6.42
CA LEU A 234 -27.84 12.77 -7.79
C LEU A 234 -28.76 11.89 -8.61
N SER A 235 -28.69 10.57 -8.44
CA SER A 235 -29.57 9.61 -9.11
C SER A 235 -31.04 9.76 -8.66
N GLN A 236 -31.30 10.05 -7.38
CA GLN A 236 -32.63 10.35 -6.88
C GLN A 236 -33.20 11.64 -7.50
N LEU A 237 -32.36 12.70 -7.56
CA LEU A 237 -32.77 13.96 -8.19
C LEU A 237 -33.06 13.80 -9.68
N ALA A 238 -32.19 13.09 -10.40
CA ALA A 238 -32.39 12.86 -11.83
C ALA A 238 -33.62 12.01 -12.16
N ALA A 239 -34.04 11.14 -11.24
CA ALA A 239 -35.26 10.35 -11.40
C ALA A 239 -36.56 11.16 -11.09
N LYS A 240 -36.44 12.21 -10.27
CA LYS A 240 -37.61 12.95 -9.75
C LYS A 240 -37.84 14.28 -10.47
N TYR A 241 -36.78 14.93 -10.94
CA TYR A 241 -36.83 16.27 -11.47
C TYR A 241 -36.25 16.38 -12.89
N ASP A 242 -36.55 17.46 -13.56
CA ASP A 242 -35.87 17.90 -14.77
C ASP A 242 -34.46 18.41 -14.38
N PHE A 243 -33.51 17.46 -14.31
CA PHE A 243 -32.19 17.60 -13.66
C PHE A 243 -31.07 17.88 -14.66
N TYR A 244 -30.21 18.82 -14.33
CA TYR A 244 -28.98 19.12 -15.05
C TYR A 244 -27.77 18.99 -14.12
N LEU A 245 -26.71 18.36 -14.62
CA LEU A 245 -25.40 18.26 -13.95
C LEU A 245 -24.41 19.19 -14.69
N CYS A 246 -23.85 20.16 -13.99
CA CYS A 246 -22.88 21.10 -14.55
C CYS A 246 -21.45 20.68 -14.24
N GLU A 247 -21.19 20.28 -12.98
CA GLU A 247 -19.86 19.87 -12.53
C GLU A 247 -19.98 18.69 -11.57
N ILE A 248 -18.94 17.84 -11.57
CA ILE A 248 -18.76 16.77 -10.60
C ILE A 248 -17.27 16.62 -10.25
N ASP A 249 -16.98 16.52 -8.96
CA ASP A 249 -15.61 16.35 -8.45
C ASP A 249 -15.63 15.52 -7.15
N GLY A 250 -14.81 14.48 -7.07
CA GLY A 250 -14.69 13.71 -5.84
C GLY A 250 -13.51 12.75 -5.85
N GLY A 251 -12.86 12.61 -4.67
CA GLY A 251 -11.67 11.79 -4.49
C GLY A 251 -10.43 12.34 -5.20
N ASN A 252 -9.23 11.85 -4.83
CA ASN A 252 -7.96 12.29 -5.41
C ASN A 252 -7.05 11.12 -5.75
N LEU A 253 -6.65 10.33 -4.76
CA LEU A 253 -5.65 9.28 -4.90
C LEU A 253 -6.29 7.93 -5.21
N HIS A 254 -5.69 7.16 -6.12
CA HIS A 254 -6.18 5.84 -6.52
C HIS A 254 -6.20 4.83 -5.35
N ASN A 255 -5.27 4.98 -4.40
CA ASN A 255 -5.13 4.11 -3.23
C ASN A 255 -5.84 4.60 -1.97
N ALA A 256 -6.71 5.61 -2.08
CA ALA A 256 -7.49 6.15 -0.97
C ALA A 256 -8.99 5.99 -1.18
N ILE A 257 -9.75 5.74 -0.09
CA ILE A 257 -11.21 5.79 -0.08
C ILE A 257 -11.61 7.27 -0.07
N PRO A 258 -12.43 7.76 -1.02
CA PRO A 258 -12.81 9.16 -1.12
C PRO A 258 -13.55 9.68 0.11
N ARG A 259 -13.04 10.78 0.68
CA ARG A 259 -13.58 11.43 1.87
C ARG A 259 -14.59 12.53 1.56
N GLU A 260 -14.49 13.12 0.36
CA GLU A 260 -15.28 14.25 -0.08
C GLU A 260 -15.64 14.10 -1.55
N ALA A 261 -16.84 14.56 -1.90
CA ALA A 261 -17.30 14.70 -3.27
C ALA A 261 -18.33 15.82 -3.36
N ARG A 262 -18.39 16.50 -4.51
CA ARG A 262 -19.32 17.60 -4.78
C ARG A 262 -19.82 17.58 -6.21
N ALA A 263 -20.97 18.20 -6.44
CA ALA A 263 -21.51 18.42 -7.76
C ALA A 263 -22.26 19.75 -7.82
N LEU A 264 -22.17 20.45 -8.98
CA LEU A 264 -23.00 21.61 -9.31
C LEU A 264 -24.14 21.15 -10.18
N CYS A 265 -25.37 21.45 -9.76
CA CYS A 265 -26.60 20.94 -10.35
C CYS A 265 -27.62 22.04 -10.57
N ALA A 266 -28.60 21.77 -11.44
CA ALA A 266 -29.78 22.64 -11.61
C ALA A 266 -31.06 21.83 -11.75
N VAL A 267 -32.16 22.38 -11.18
CA VAL A 267 -33.54 21.90 -11.33
C VAL A 267 -34.46 23.09 -11.55
N PRO A 268 -35.69 22.90 -12.08
CA PRO A 268 -36.63 24.01 -12.21
C PRO A 268 -36.83 24.77 -10.89
N MET A 269 -36.84 26.09 -10.92
CA MET A 269 -36.92 26.96 -9.74
C MET A 269 -38.07 26.61 -8.78
N LYS A 270 -39.20 26.14 -9.28
CA LYS A 270 -40.37 25.70 -8.47
C LYS A 270 -40.05 24.56 -7.53
N HIS A 271 -38.97 23.76 -7.79
CA HIS A 271 -38.56 22.60 -6.97
C HIS A 271 -37.43 22.91 -5.98
N LYS A 272 -37.09 24.20 -5.81
CA LYS A 272 -36.01 24.64 -4.91
C LYS A 272 -36.15 24.08 -3.48
N GLU A 273 -37.38 24.24 -2.92
CA GLU A 273 -37.61 23.77 -1.55
C GLU A 273 -37.76 22.24 -1.48
N ASP A 274 -38.32 21.61 -2.51
CA ASP A 274 -38.43 20.15 -2.60
C ASP A 274 -37.06 19.49 -2.55
N VAL A 275 -36.07 20.00 -3.30
CA VAL A 275 -34.70 19.48 -3.28
C VAL A 275 -34.05 19.64 -1.91
N ARG A 276 -34.31 20.70 -1.18
CA ARG A 276 -33.82 20.89 0.21
C ARG A 276 -34.42 19.88 1.17
N ILE A 277 -35.72 19.60 1.01
CA ILE A 277 -36.40 18.56 1.80
C ILE A 277 -35.82 17.19 1.48
N ASP A 278 -35.64 16.87 0.19
CA ASP A 278 -35.04 15.61 -0.25
C ASP A 278 -33.61 15.43 0.31
N MET A 279 -32.81 16.51 0.35
CA MET A 279 -31.49 16.49 0.93
C MET A 279 -31.50 16.19 2.43
N ASN A 280 -32.40 16.82 3.18
CA ASN A 280 -32.54 16.58 4.63
C ASN A 280 -32.92 15.12 4.93
N ILE A 281 -33.87 14.57 4.13
CA ILE A 281 -34.28 13.16 4.25
C ILE A 281 -33.08 12.25 3.94
N TYR A 282 -32.41 12.50 2.82
CA TYR A 282 -31.23 11.72 2.41
C TYR A 282 -30.11 11.79 3.44
N THR A 283 -29.84 12.96 4.00
CA THR A 283 -28.85 13.14 5.07
C THR A 283 -29.15 12.26 6.27
N ALA A 284 -30.41 12.28 6.76
CA ALA A 284 -30.80 11.46 7.90
C ALA A 284 -30.67 9.94 7.61
N GLU A 285 -30.97 9.51 6.37
CA GLU A 285 -30.80 8.12 5.95
C GLU A 285 -29.35 7.69 6.03
N ILE A 286 -28.41 8.44 5.40
CA ILE A 286 -26.97 8.07 5.36
C ILE A 286 -26.28 8.25 6.72
N GLU A 287 -26.66 9.23 7.53
CA GLU A 287 -26.18 9.37 8.90
C GLU A 287 -26.58 8.15 9.75
N ASN A 288 -27.79 7.64 9.58
CA ASN A 288 -28.21 6.39 10.25
C ASN A 288 -27.45 5.16 9.73
N GLU A 289 -27.27 5.02 8.40
CA GLU A 289 -26.57 3.90 7.78
C GLU A 289 -25.09 3.80 8.23
N PHE A 290 -24.43 4.95 8.40
CA PHE A 290 -22.99 5.04 8.68
C PHE A 290 -22.67 5.61 10.07
N SER A 291 -23.63 5.62 10.99
CA SER A 291 -23.49 6.24 12.32
C SER A 291 -22.27 5.77 13.13
N VAL A 292 -21.82 4.53 12.93
CA VAL A 292 -20.69 3.94 13.64
C VAL A 292 -19.36 4.24 12.96
N THR A 293 -19.33 4.14 11.63
CA THR A 293 -18.06 4.23 10.86
C THR A 293 -17.72 5.65 10.41
N GLU A 294 -18.74 6.53 10.33
CA GLU A 294 -18.59 7.91 9.82
C GLU A 294 -19.23 8.95 10.77
N PRO A 295 -18.70 9.10 11.99
CA PRO A 295 -19.34 9.98 13.00
C PRO A 295 -19.32 11.47 12.63
N ASN A 296 -18.48 11.88 11.66
CA ASN A 296 -18.36 13.26 11.18
C ASN A 296 -18.95 13.46 9.78
N LEU A 297 -19.69 12.47 9.25
CA LEU A 297 -20.37 12.58 7.96
C LEU A 297 -21.31 13.78 7.99
N ARG A 298 -21.25 14.60 6.96
CA ARG A 298 -22.17 15.70 6.74
C ARG A 298 -22.40 15.91 5.26
N THR A 299 -23.54 16.46 4.95
CA THR A 299 -23.90 16.90 3.61
C THR A 299 -24.15 18.40 3.61
N GLU A 300 -23.88 19.03 2.49
CA GLU A 300 -24.10 20.45 2.30
C GLU A 300 -24.88 20.68 1.00
N LEU A 301 -25.86 21.58 1.03
CA LEU A 301 -26.57 22.08 -0.14
C LEU A 301 -26.59 23.59 -0.09
N GLY A 302 -25.83 24.22 -0.98
CA GLY A 302 -25.74 25.67 -1.13
C GLY A 302 -26.33 26.16 -2.43
N SER A 303 -27.02 27.32 -2.41
CA SER A 303 -27.43 27.98 -3.66
C SER A 303 -26.22 28.55 -4.38
N GLU A 304 -26.19 28.39 -5.70
CA GLU A 304 -25.10 28.85 -6.55
C GLU A 304 -25.59 29.79 -7.66
N SER A 305 -24.66 30.50 -8.24
CA SER A 305 -24.92 31.31 -9.45
C SER A 305 -25.15 30.39 -10.65
N PRO A 306 -26.00 30.79 -11.62
CA PRO A 306 -26.19 30.01 -12.83
C PRO A 306 -24.89 29.76 -13.58
N CYS A 307 -24.61 28.51 -13.97
CA CYS A 307 -23.57 28.16 -14.91
C CYS A 307 -24.07 28.34 -16.36
N ALA A 308 -23.15 28.58 -17.29
CA ALA A 308 -23.53 28.75 -18.69
C ALA A 308 -23.77 27.43 -19.41
N LYS A 309 -23.06 26.38 -18.98
CA LYS A 309 -23.06 25.05 -19.61
C LYS A 309 -23.35 23.96 -18.63
N ALA A 310 -23.97 22.90 -19.13
CA ALA A 310 -24.19 21.63 -18.42
C ALA A 310 -23.77 20.45 -19.30
N ILE A 311 -23.59 19.31 -18.70
CA ILE A 311 -23.32 18.03 -19.38
C ILE A 311 -24.63 17.58 -20.07
N ASP A 312 -24.55 17.06 -21.28
CA ASP A 312 -25.71 16.53 -21.98
C ASP A 312 -26.42 15.43 -21.17
N ARG A 313 -27.72 15.39 -21.26
CA ARG A 313 -28.59 14.55 -20.41
C ARG A 313 -28.36 13.05 -20.58
N ASP A 314 -28.04 12.62 -21.79
CA ASP A 314 -27.81 11.21 -22.10
C ASP A 314 -26.53 10.74 -21.41
N THR A 315 -25.46 11.52 -21.51
CA THR A 315 -24.21 11.24 -20.80
C THR A 315 -24.42 11.28 -19.27
N VAL A 316 -25.17 12.25 -18.72
CA VAL A 316 -25.50 12.26 -17.28
C VAL A 316 -26.22 10.97 -16.88
N ALA A 317 -27.23 10.55 -17.62
CA ALA A 317 -28.00 9.34 -17.31
C ALA A 317 -27.12 8.08 -17.32
N ARG A 318 -26.22 7.95 -18.31
CA ARG A 318 -25.27 6.84 -18.43
C ARG A 318 -24.22 6.88 -17.30
N LEU A 319 -23.66 8.05 -17.01
CA LEU A 319 -22.70 8.26 -15.93
C LEU A 319 -23.27 7.85 -14.56
N LEU A 320 -24.43 8.40 -14.19
CA LEU A 320 -25.03 8.13 -12.88
C LEU A 320 -25.35 6.65 -12.70
N LYS A 321 -25.87 5.97 -13.74
CA LYS A 321 -26.13 4.54 -13.72
C LYS A 321 -24.86 3.71 -13.59
N SER A 322 -23.79 4.07 -14.33
CA SER A 322 -22.51 3.38 -14.25
C SER A 322 -21.86 3.53 -12.88
N LEU A 323 -21.86 4.75 -12.31
CA LEU A 323 -21.37 5.00 -10.94
C LEU A 323 -22.21 4.28 -9.88
N TYR A 324 -23.50 4.05 -10.15
CA TYR A 324 -24.36 3.27 -9.27
C TYR A 324 -24.01 1.78 -9.32
N ALA A 325 -23.87 1.23 -10.53
CA ALA A 325 -23.65 -0.19 -10.81
C ALA A 325 -22.23 -0.67 -10.45
N VAL A 326 -21.21 0.18 -10.63
CA VAL A 326 -19.82 -0.23 -10.37
C VAL A 326 -19.62 -0.65 -8.92
N HIS A 327 -18.94 -1.76 -8.72
CA HIS A 327 -18.66 -2.26 -7.38
C HIS A 327 -17.66 -1.35 -6.62
N HIS A 328 -17.90 -1.17 -5.33
CA HIS A 328 -16.98 -0.57 -4.35
C HIS A 328 -17.05 -1.34 -3.04
N GLY A 329 -15.88 -1.64 -2.45
CA GLY A 329 -15.80 -2.39 -1.21
C GLY A 329 -15.21 -3.80 -1.42
N VAL A 330 -15.42 -4.65 -0.42
CA VAL A 330 -15.01 -6.07 -0.48
C VAL A 330 -15.87 -6.81 -1.48
N TYR A 331 -15.23 -7.53 -2.40
CA TYR A 331 -15.91 -8.40 -3.37
C TYR A 331 -15.89 -9.87 -2.94
N ALA A 332 -14.73 -10.33 -2.42
CA ALA A 332 -14.58 -11.69 -1.91
C ALA A 332 -13.69 -11.72 -0.67
N TRP A 333 -13.98 -12.66 0.22
CA TRP A 333 -13.16 -13.00 1.37
C TRP A 333 -12.28 -14.20 1.08
N SER A 334 -11.09 -14.25 1.70
CA SER A 334 -10.16 -15.37 1.56
C SER A 334 -10.80 -16.68 2.08
N GLN A 335 -10.64 -17.75 1.29
CA GLN A 335 -11.06 -19.09 1.69
C GLN A 335 -10.02 -19.77 2.61
N ASP A 336 -8.76 -19.33 2.53
CA ASP A 336 -7.64 -19.90 3.27
C ASP A 336 -7.43 -19.22 4.65
N MET A 337 -7.82 -17.94 4.78
CA MET A 337 -7.63 -17.12 5.99
C MET A 337 -8.92 -16.38 6.36
N PRO A 338 -9.68 -16.83 7.35
CA PRO A 338 -10.90 -16.16 7.79
C PRO A 338 -10.66 -14.69 8.21
N GLY A 339 -11.50 -13.79 7.74
CA GLY A 339 -11.41 -12.35 8.03
C GLY A 339 -10.45 -11.56 7.16
N LEU A 340 -9.69 -12.23 6.27
CA LEU A 340 -8.86 -11.57 5.26
C LEU A 340 -9.69 -11.26 4.00
N VAL A 341 -9.58 -10.05 3.49
CA VAL A 341 -10.11 -9.71 2.16
C VAL A 341 -9.25 -10.38 1.10
N GLU A 342 -9.89 -11.14 0.20
CA GLU A 342 -9.23 -11.68 -0.99
C GLU A 342 -9.25 -10.67 -2.13
N THR A 343 -10.45 -10.17 -2.48
CA THR A 343 -10.68 -9.31 -3.65
C THR A 343 -11.53 -8.10 -3.27
N SER A 344 -11.14 -6.93 -3.75
CA SER A 344 -11.86 -5.67 -3.54
C SER A 344 -11.76 -4.73 -4.73
N SER A 345 -12.62 -3.71 -4.75
CA SER A 345 -12.56 -2.59 -5.68
C SER A 345 -12.83 -1.28 -4.95
N ASN A 346 -12.08 -0.24 -5.27
CA ASN A 346 -12.27 1.12 -4.75
C ASN A 346 -12.62 2.08 -5.89
N LEU A 347 -13.78 2.74 -5.83
CA LEU A 347 -14.11 3.88 -6.69
C LEU A 347 -13.37 5.10 -6.14
N ALA A 348 -12.17 5.37 -6.66
CA ALA A 348 -11.20 6.29 -6.07
C ALA A 348 -11.46 7.75 -6.40
N SER A 349 -11.75 8.07 -7.66
CA SER A 349 -12.00 9.46 -8.06
C SER A 349 -12.98 9.58 -9.22
N VAL A 350 -13.68 10.73 -9.26
CA VAL A 350 -14.52 11.17 -10.37
C VAL A 350 -14.20 12.64 -10.59
N LYS A 351 -13.64 13.01 -11.74
CA LYS A 351 -13.12 14.34 -12.05
C LYS A 351 -13.53 14.79 -13.45
N MET A 352 -13.84 16.07 -13.61
CA MET A 352 -13.92 16.69 -14.94
C MET A 352 -12.56 17.27 -15.29
N ILE A 353 -11.91 16.69 -16.31
CA ILE A 353 -10.56 17.06 -16.75
C ILE A 353 -10.52 17.03 -18.28
N ASP A 354 -9.99 18.07 -18.89
CA ASP A 354 -9.77 18.20 -20.35
C ASP A 354 -11.03 17.89 -21.20
N GLY A 355 -12.19 18.38 -20.76
CA GLY A 355 -13.46 18.18 -21.47
C GLY A 355 -14.01 16.74 -21.42
N LYS A 356 -13.54 15.94 -20.48
CA LYS A 356 -14.02 14.58 -20.22
C LYS A 356 -14.31 14.38 -18.74
N ILE A 357 -15.13 13.38 -18.43
CA ILE A 357 -15.29 12.90 -17.07
C ILE A 357 -14.37 11.71 -16.91
N LYS A 358 -13.32 11.88 -16.11
CA LYS A 358 -12.32 10.85 -15.82
C LYS A 358 -12.62 10.21 -14.48
N ILE A 359 -12.73 8.86 -14.48
CA ILE A 359 -12.96 8.07 -13.27
C ILE A 359 -11.78 7.12 -13.09
N VAL A 360 -11.30 7.00 -11.86
CA VAL A 360 -10.26 6.05 -11.49
C VAL A 360 -10.81 5.10 -10.44
N THR A 361 -10.60 3.81 -10.69
CA THR A 361 -10.89 2.75 -9.73
C THR A 361 -9.64 1.91 -9.50
N SER A 362 -9.50 1.32 -8.31
CA SER A 362 -8.39 0.43 -7.98
C SER A 362 -8.93 -0.93 -7.54
N GLN A 363 -8.48 -2.00 -8.19
CA GLN A 363 -8.85 -3.38 -7.88
C GLN A 363 -7.66 -4.07 -7.22
N ARG A 364 -7.94 -4.82 -6.14
CA ARG A 364 -6.94 -5.59 -5.41
C ARG A 364 -7.38 -7.03 -5.23
N SER A 365 -6.42 -7.95 -5.31
CA SER A 365 -6.64 -9.36 -4.97
C SER A 365 -5.30 -10.08 -4.70
N SER A 366 -5.29 -11.02 -3.77
CA SER A 366 -4.17 -11.95 -3.60
C SER A 366 -4.10 -13.01 -4.70
N ILE A 367 -5.17 -13.14 -5.51
CA ILE A 367 -5.30 -14.09 -6.61
C ILE A 367 -5.39 -13.34 -7.94
N LEU A 368 -4.42 -13.56 -8.82
CA LEU A 368 -4.32 -12.85 -10.10
C LEU A 368 -5.57 -12.99 -10.98
N SER A 369 -6.15 -14.19 -11.07
CA SER A 369 -7.37 -14.42 -11.86
C SER A 369 -8.57 -13.67 -11.29
N SER A 370 -8.74 -13.65 -9.96
CA SER A 370 -9.81 -12.90 -9.28
C SER A 370 -9.65 -11.39 -9.46
N ARG A 371 -8.39 -10.88 -9.43
CA ARG A 371 -8.11 -9.47 -9.72
C ARG A 371 -8.52 -9.10 -11.15
N LYS A 372 -8.17 -9.95 -12.13
CA LYS A 372 -8.54 -9.75 -13.54
C LYS A 372 -10.06 -9.77 -13.72
N ASP A 373 -10.75 -10.72 -13.08
CA ASP A 373 -12.21 -10.80 -13.11
C ASP A 373 -12.86 -9.55 -12.51
N MET A 374 -12.39 -9.08 -11.34
CA MET A 374 -12.89 -7.84 -10.72
C MET A 374 -12.65 -6.61 -11.63
N SER A 375 -11.51 -6.54 -12.31
CA SER A 375 -11.24 -5.48 -13.29
C SER A 375 -12.22 -5.56 -14.47
N GLU A 376 -12.61 -6.76 -14.90
CA GLU A 376 -13.59 -6.95 -15.97
C GLU A 376 -15.01 -6.60 -15.53
N VAL A 377 -15.39 -6.88 -14.28
CA VAL A 377 -16.65 -6.41 -13.69
C VAL A 377 -16.74 -4.88 -13.75
N VAL A 378 -15.66 -4.19 -13.32
CA VAL A 378 -15.59 -2.73 -13.37
C VAL A 378 -15.63 -2.22 -14.82
N ARG A 379 -14.85 -2.81 -15.71
CA ARG A 379 -14.84 -2.47 -17.13
C ARG A 379 -16.24 -2.58 -17.73
N SER A 380 -16.91 -3.71 -17.51
CA SER A 380 -18.24 -3.97 -18.04
C SER A 380 -19.26 -2.94 -17.57
N ALA A 381 -19.24 -2.56 -16.29
CA ALA A 381 -20.17 -1.56 -15.75
C ALA A 381 -20.04 -0.21 -16.46
N PHE A 382 -18.85 0.22 -16.79
CA PHE A 382 -18.61 1.49 -17.47
C PHE A 382 -18.79 1.41 -18.98
N GLN A 383 -18.42 0.30 -19.62
CA GLN A 383 -18.63 0.09 -21.06
C GLN A 383 -20.12 0.01 -21.42
N LEU A 384 -20.96 -0.59 -20.58
CA LEU A 384 -22.42 -0.56 -20.72
C LEU A 384 -22.96 0.87 -20.68
N GLY A 385 -22.29 1.79 -19.97
CA GLY A 385 -22.56 3.21 -19.97
C GLY A 385 -21.96 3.98 -21.16
N GLY A 386 -21.22 3.30 -22.06
CA GLY A 386 -20.62 3.91 -23.25
C GLY A 386 -19.29 4.64 -22.99
N ALA A 387 -18.60 4.35 -21.89
CA ALA A 387 -17.30 4.92 -21.58
C ALA A 387 -16.15 4.18 -22.28
N GLU A 388 -15.05 4.89 -22.53
CA GLU A 388 -13.75 4.28 -22.82
C GLU A 388 -13.10 3.80 -21.54
N VAL A 389 -12.59 2.57 -21.53
CA VAL A 389 -12.02 1.95 -20.31
C VAL A 389 -10.67 1.33 -20.60
N LYS A 390 -9.65 1.70 -19.78
CA LYS A 390 -8.32 1.13 -19.84
C LYS A 390 -7.93 0.63 -18.44
N THR A 391 -7.47 -0.61 -18.37
CA THR A 391 -6.95 -1.21 -17.14
C THR A 391 -5.43 -1.35 -17.25
N SER A 392 -4.68 -0.97 -16.22
CA SER A 392 -3.24 -1.17 -16.18
C SER A 392 -2.92 -2.67 -16.02
N ASP A 393 -1.70 -3.08 -16.37
CA ASP A 393 -1.21 -4.45 -16.13
C ASP A 393 -1.17 -4.75 -14.62
N GLY A 394 -0.89 -3.71 -13.81
CA GLY A 394 -0.82 -3.82 -12.37
C GLY A 394 0.37 -4.64 -11.88
N TYR A 395 0.29 -5.09 -10.63
CA TYR A 395 1.29 -5.97 -10.02
C TYR A 395 0.60 -7.19 -9.39
N PRO A 396 1.28 -8.36 -9.36
CA PRO A 396 0.71 -9.60 -8.86
C PRO A 396 0.55 -9.57 -7.34
N GLY A 397 -0.34 -10.41 -6.81
CA GLY A 397 -0.43 -10.71 -5.39
C GLY A 397 0.38 -11.94 -5.01
N TRP A 398 0.47 -12.15 -3.72
CA TRP A 398 1.02 -13.34 -3.11
C TRP A 398 -0.09 -14.07 -2.34
N LYS A 399 -0.57 -15.18 -2.91
CA LYS A 399 -1.61 -15.98 -2.28
C LYS A 399 -1.08 -16.59 -0.97
N PRO A 400 -1.77 -16.44 0.17
CA PRO A 400 -1.36 -17.05 1.43
C PRO A 400 -1.22 -18.57 1.32
N ASN A 401 -0.13 -19.12 1.90
CA ASN A 401 0.08 -20.55 2.06
C ASN A 401 0.28 -20.94 3.54
N PRO A 402 -0.79 -21.22 4.31
CA PRO A 402 -0.67 -21.62 5.70
C PRO A 402 0.06 -22.97 5.91
N ALA A 403 0.25 -23.77 4.86
CA ALA A 403 0.95 -25.06 4.90
C ALA A 403 2.45 -24.94 4.55
N SER A 404 2.99 -23.72 4.41
CA SER A 404 4.38 -23.47 4.09
C SER A 404 5.34 -24.13 5.08
N PRO A 405 6.32 -24.93 4.62
CA PRO A 405 7.33 -25.55 5.49
C PRO A 405 8.16 -24.51 6.26
N ILE A 406 8.58 -23.40 5.61
CA ILE A 406 9.37 -22.37 6.30
C ILE A 406 8.54 -21.58 7.30
N LEU A 407 7.26 -21.36 7.04
CA LEU A 407 6.34 -20.77 8.02
C LEU A 407 6.26 -21.62 9.27
N LYS A 408 6.14 -22.95 9.12
CA LYS A 408 6.14 -23.87 10.28
C LYS A 408 7.41 -23.73 11.12
N VAL A 409 8.57 -23.68 10.48
CA VAL A 409 9.86 -23.46 11.17
C VAL A 409 9.84 -22.13 11.92
N ALA A 410 9.36 -21.05 11.29
CA ALA A 410 9.28 -19.73 11.91
C ALA A 410 8.35 -19.70 13.13
N ILE A 411 7.18 -20.35 13.05
CA ILE A 411 6.24 -20.47 14.17
C ILE A 411 6.86 -21.26 15.33
N ASP A 412 7.41 -22.44 15.04
CA ASP A 412 8.01 -23.32 16.06
C ASP A 412 9.19 -22.62 16.74
N SER A 413 10.03 -21.91 15.98
CA SER A 413 11.14 -21.12 16.48
C SER A 413 10.68 -19.99 17.41
N TYR A 414 9.71 -19.19 16.97
CA TYR A 414 9.19 -18.07 17.76
C TYR A 414 8.59 -18.58 19.10
N LYS A 415 7.80 -19.65 19.04
CA LYS A 415 7.21 -20.28 20.23
C LYS A 415 8.27 -20.83 21.19
N LYS A 416 9.33 -21.47 20.66
CA LYS A 416 10.47 -21.96 21.43
C LYS A 416 11.21 -20.83 22.16
N LEU A 417 11.44 -19.71 21.49
CA LEU A 417 12.22 -18.59 22.02
C LEU A 417 11.44 -17.72 23.01
N PHE A 418 10.15 -17.50 22.77
CA PHE A 418 9.37 -16.48 23.50
C PHE A 418 8.17 -17.03 24.26
N GLY A 419 7.88 -18.33 24.13
CA GLY A 419 6.78 -19.00 24.86
C GLY A 419 5.37 -18.67 24.37
N VAL A 420 5.24 -17.90 23.28
CA VAL A 420 3.97 -17.50 22.65
C VAL A 420 4.00 -17.79 21.15
N GLU A 421 2.83 -18.02 20.56
CA GLU A 421 2.75 -18.17 19.12
C GLU A 421 2.75 -16.81 18.42
N PRO A 422 3.47 -16.66 17.29
CA PRO A 422 3.38 -15.45 16.48
C PRO A 422 2.02 -15.40 15.79
N LYS A 423 1.59 -14.20 15.41
CA LYS A 423 0.38 -14.04 14.62
C LYS A 423 0.71 -14.24 13.14
N VAL A 424 0.06 -15.21 12.51
CA VAL A 424 0.16 -15.40 11.05
C VAL A 424 -0.89 -14.54 10.36
N LYS A 425 -0.45 -13.69 9.45
CA LYS A 425 -1.28 -12.69 8.76
C LYS A 425 -1.04 -12.70 7.25
N ALA A 426 -1.93 -12.08 6.54
CA ALA A 426 -1.71 -11.57 5.20
C ALA A 426 -2.29 -10.15 5.12
N ILE A 427 -1.72 -9.32 4.25
CA ILE A 427 -2.11 -7.91 4.10
C ILE A 427 -2.87 -7.73 2.78
N HIS A 428 -3.91 -6.90 2.81
CA HIS A 428 -4.63 -6.54 1.58
C HIS A 428 -4.03 -5.28 0.91
N ALA A 429 -2.71 -5.16 0.98
CA ALA A 429 -1.86 -4.16 0.32
C ALA A 429 -0.76 -4.88 -0.48
N GLY A 430 0.06 -4.14 -1.23
CA GLY A 430 1.16 -4.71 -2.00
C GLY A 430 2.40 -4.96 -1.15
N LEU A 431 3.17 -5.99 -1.50
CA LEU A 431 4.53 -6.26 -1.05
C LEU A 431 5.33 -6.76 -2.25
N GLU A 432 6.63 -6.54 -2.26
CA GLU A 432 7.55 -7.04 -3.32
C GLU A 432 7.47 -8.57 -3.49
N CYS A 433 7.12 -9.30 -2.43
CA CYS A 433 6.95 -10.76 -2.43
C CYS A 433 6.06 -11.28 -3.55
N GLY A 434 5.00 -10.54 -3.92
CA GLY A 434 4.14 -10.90 -5.04
C GLY A 434 4.88 -10.92 -6.39
N LEU A 435 5.78 -9.95 -6.60
CA LEU A 435 6.60 -9.84 -7.81
C LEU A 435 7.68 -10.92 -7.87
N PHE A 436 8.28 -11.26 -6.72
CA PHE A 436 9.25 -12.35 -6.67
C PHE A 436 8.60 -13.69 -7.03
N LEU A 437 7.42 -13.97 -6.49
CA LEU A 437 6.70 -15.22 -6.75
C LEU A 437 6.27 -15.37 -8.22
N GLU A 438 6.00 -14.27 -8.92
CA GLU A 438 5.69 -14.30 -10.35
C GLU A 438 6.87 -14.86 -11.18
N LYS A 439 8.10 -14.50 -10.81
CA LYS A 439 9.33 -14.87 -11.52
C LYS A 439 9.97 -16.15 -10.96
N TYR A 440 9.76 -16.42 -9.69
CA TYR A 440 10.31 -17.57 -8.95
C TYR A 440 9.17 -18.32 -8.25
N PRO A 441 8.29 -19.03 -8.99
CA PRO A 441 7.09 -19.63 -8.45
C PRO A 441 7.33 -20.79 -7.46
N HIS A 442 8.58 -21.23 -7.32
CA HIS A 442 9.00 -22.27 -6.37
C HIS A 442 9.33 -21.75 -4.98
N LEU A 443 9.44 -20.43 -4.81
CA LEU A 443 9.84 -19.83 -3.53
C LEU A 443 8.82 -20.12 -2.42
N ASP A 444 9.32 -20.63 -1.32
CA ASP A 444 8.60 -20.69 -0.04
C ASP A 444 8.94 -19.45 0.79
N MET A 445 7.94 -18.63 1.15
CA MET A 445 8.19 -17.28 1.64
C MET A 445 7.38 -16.94 2.89
N PHE A 446 7.96 -16.08 3.73
CA PHE A 446 7.25 -15.26 4.70
C PHE A 446 7.95 -13.91 4.88
N SER A 447 7.20 -12.91 5.39
CA SER A 447 7.74 -11.61 5.76
C SER A 447 7.67 -11.43 7.27
N THR A 448 8.70 -10.79 7.84
CA THR A 448 8.85 -10.51 9.28
C THR A 448 9.70 -9.25 9.47
N GLY A 449 9.60 -8.65 10.67
CA GLY A 449 10.39 -7.46 11.00
C GLY A 449 10.23 -7.06 12.46
N PRO A 450 11.00 -6.07 12.93
CA PRO A 450 10.83 -5.48 14.24
C PRO A 450 9.67 -4.48 14.26
N THR A 451 9.28 -4.01 15.45
CA THR A 451 8.22 -3.01 15.57
C THR A 451 8.71 -1.63 15.14
N LEU A 452 8.11 -1.10 14.07
CA LEU A 452 8.22 0.27 13.59
C LEU A 452 6.90 1.00 13.80
N ARG A 453 6.93 2.31 13.95
CA ARG A 453 5.71 3.13 14.03
C ARG A 453 5.94 4.50 13.40
N GLY A 454 4.90 5.03 12.77
CA GLY A 454 4.94 6.33 12.12
C GLY A 454 5.84 6.39 10.90
N VAL A 455 6.06 5.26 10.25
CA VAL A 455 6.80 5.17 8.97
C VAL A 455 6.28 6.17 7.95
N HIS A 456 7.11 6.59 7.03
CA HIS A 456 6.81 7.62 6.01
C HIS A 456 6.49 9.01 6.59
N SER A 457 6.90 9.26 7.83
CA SER A 457 6.74 10.56 8.48
C SER A 457 7.91 10.91 9.40
N PRO A 458 8.09 12.19 9.79
CA PRO A 458 9.10 12.58 10.78
C PRO A 458 8.88 12.03 12.20
N ASP A 459 7.74 11.37 12.43
CA ASP A 459 7.43 10.64 13.67
C ASP A 459 7.89 9.17 13.64
N GLU A 460 8.56 8.76 12.60
CA GLU A 460 9.10 7.40 12.43
C GLU A 460 10.01 7.04 13.59
N ARG A 461 9.75 5.86 14.14
CA ARG A 461 10.50 5.33 15.30
C ARG A 461 10.57 3.81 15.28
N MET A 462 11.71 3.30 15.70
CA MET A 462 12.00 1.87 15.79
C MET A 462 12.09 1.44 17.26
N HIS A 463 11.37 0.39 17.63
CA HIS A 463 11.36 -0.14 19.00
C HIS A 463 12.59 -1.00 19.24
N ILE A 464 13.53 -0.52 20.06
CA ILE A 464 14.83 -1.15 20.30
C ILE A 464 14.72 -2.60 20.80
N PRO A 465 13.87 -2.92 21.82
CA PRO A 465 13.69 -4.31 22.26
C PRO A 465 13.14 -5.27 21.20
N ALA A 466 12.32 -4.75 20.26
CA ALA A 466 11.78 -5.58 19.17
C ALA A 466 12.87 -6.01 18.18
N VAL A 467 13.89 -5.20 17.97
CA VAL A 467 15.04 -5.55 17.11
C VAL A 467 15.79 -6.77 17.67
N ASP A 468 15.99 -6.85 18.99
CA ASP A 468 16.66 -7.99 19.63
C ASP A 468 15.84 -9.29 19.49
N LYS A 469 14.51 -9.21 19.65
CA LYS A 469 13.63 -10.36 19.43
C LYS A 469 13.60 -10.81 17.97
N PHE A 470 13.45 -9.87 17.05
CA PHE A 470 13.48 -10.12 15.60
C PHE A 470 14.80 -10.80 15.20
N TRP A 471 15.94 -10.29 15.65
CA TRP A 471 17.25 -10.90 15.42
C TRP A 471 17.35 -12.33 15.91
N LYS A 472 17.00 -12.59 17.19
CA LYS A 472 17.03 -13.93 17.76
C LYS A 472 16.14 -14.90 17.01
N HIS A 473 14.94 -14.47 16.63
CA HIS A 473 14.02 -15.28 15.86
C HIS A 473 14.59 -15.61 14.48
N LEU A 474 15.09 -14.62 13.75
CA LEU A 474 15.68 -14.83 12.42
C LEU A 474 16.86 -15.81 12.47
N LEU A 475 17.76 -15.67 13.44
CA LEU A 475 18.89 -16.57 13.59
C LEU A 475 18.47 -18.02 13.89
N ASP A 476 17.49 -18.22 14.78
CA ASP A 476 16.98 -19.57 15.07
C ASP A 476 16.28 -20.18 13.85
N VAL A 477 15.58 -19.39 13.05
CA VAL A 477 15.01 -19.86 11.77
C VAL A 477 16.12 -20.30 10.80
N LEU A 478 17.18 -19.50 10.61
CA LEU A 478 18.28 -19.83 9.68
C LEU A 478 19.01 -21.13 9.99
N VAL A 479 19.12 -21.49 11.27
CA VAL A 479 19.72 -22.77 11.72
C VAL A 479 18.82 -23.97 11.45
N ASN A 480 17.49 -23.76 11.47
CA ASN A 480 16.46 -24.81 11.39
C ASN A 480 15.77 -24.90 10.03
N VAL A 481 16.33 -24.26 9.00
CA VAL A 481 15.83 -24.33 7.62
C VAL A 481 15.75 -25.78 7.15
N PRO A 482 14.71 -26.19 6.38
CA PRO A 482 14.63 -27.55 5.81
C PRO A 482 15.83 -27.92 4.98
N GLN A 483 16.17 -29.22 4.94
CA GLN A 483 17.21 -29.76 4.04
C GLN A 483 16.71 -29.79 2.59
N LYS A 484 17.70 -29.81 1.68
CA LYS A 484 17.48 -29.95 0.23
C LYS A 484 16.85 -31.28 -0.13
#